data_73339a1b5fc7fb2c7cba7f7ad698ca49
#
_entry.id   73339a1b5fc7fb2c7cba7f7ad698ca49
#
_cell.length_a   1.000
_cell.length_b   1.000
_cell.length_c   1.000
_cell.angle_alpha   90.00
_cell.angle_beta   90.00
_cell.angle_gamma   90.00
#
_symmetry.space_group_name_H-M   'P 1'
#
loop_
_entity.id
_entity.type
_entity.pdbx_description
1 polymer ?
#
loop_
_entity_poly.entity_id
_entity_poly.type
_entity_poly.pdbx_seq_one_letter_code
_entity_poly.pdbx_strand_id
1 'polypeptide(L)'
;MQEQKTVDVISVCNTEGEILPLRLQMVDENKQLLRIHIQQAKVSERIEHVGVEAVVFQCHAQVCDRMLSFRLKYTYRSHRWNLL
;
A
#
# COMPACT_ATOMS: atom_id res chain seq x y z
N MET A 1 -18.15 5.97 -7.87
CA MET A 1 -17.56 5.86 -6.52
C MET A 1 -16.50 4.79 -6.55
N GLN A 2 -15.26 5.16 -6.26
CA GLN A 2 -14.20 4.19 -6.22
C GLN A 2 -14.16 3.53 -4.84
N GLU A 3 -14.27 2.23 -4.84
CA GLU A 3 -14.14 1.47 -3.61
C GLU A 3 -12.67 1.23 -3.32
N GLN A 4 -12.26 1.56 -2.10
CA GLN A 4 -10.92 1.23 -1.63
C GLN A 4 -10.90 -0.24 -1.25
N LYS A 5 -9.91 -0.95 -1.72
CA LYS A 5 -9.77 -2.36 -1.44
C LYS A 5 -8.76 -2.58 -0.32
N THR A 6 -9.18 -3.26 0.75
CA THR A 6 -8.27 -3.63 1.83
C THR A 6 -7.38 -4.77 1.34
N VAL A 7 -6.07 -4.63 1.55
CA VAL A 7 -5.09 -5.60 1.08
C VAL A 7 -4.10 -5.93 2.19
N ASP A 8 -3.46 -7.08 2.07
CA ASP A 8 -2.39 -7.47 2.97
C ASP A 8 -1.07 -6.90 2.48
N VAL A 9 -0.31 -6.32 3.38
CA VAL A 9 0.99 -5.71 3.05
C VAL A 9 2.02 -6.15 4.07
N ILE A 10 3.17 -6.57 3.58
CA ILE A 10 4.35 -6.74 4.41
C ILE A 10 5.07 -5.42 4.40
N SER A 11 5.27 -4.85 5.57
CA SER A 11 5.89 -3.53 5.71
C SER A 11 7.04 -3.59 6.71
N VAL A 12 7.88 -2.59 6.66
CA VAL A 12 8.95 -2.40 7.62
C VAL A 12 8.75 -1.06 8.32
N CYS A 13 9.05 -1.04 9.60
CA CYS A 13 9.10 0.21 10.35
C CYS A 13 10.58 0.47 10.63
N ASN A 14 11.10 1.60 10.14
CA ASN A 14 12.50 1.92 10.30
C ASN A 14 12.81 2.50 11.68
N THR A 15 14.08 2.80 11.93
CA THR A 15 14.52 3.31 13.24
C THR A 15 13.97 4.70 13.56
N GLU A 16 13.47 5.41 12.58
CA GLU A 16 12.84 6.72 12.77
C GLU A 16 11.33 6.62 12.97
N GLY A 17 10.80 5.40 13.01
CA GLY A 17 9.37 5.19 13.19
C GLY A 17 8.55 5.33 11.93
N GLU A 18 9.20 5.40 10.77
CA GLU A 18 8.50 5.48 9.49
C GLU A 18 8.15 4.10 8.98
N ILE A 19 6.94 3.96 8.46
CA ILE A 19 6.49 2.70 7.88
C ILE A 19 6.66 2.75 6.36
N LEU A 20 7.11 1.63 5.77
CA LEU A 20 7.29 1.53 4.32
C LEU A 20 6.73 0.19 3.85
N PRO A 21 5.91 0.20 2.78
CA PRO A 21 5.40 -1.04 2.23
C PRO A 21 6.47 -1.74 1.38
N LEU A 22 6.64 -3.04 1.58
CA LEU A 22 7.62 -3.85 0.85
C LEU A 22 6.98 -4.81 -0.13
N ARG A 23 5.85 -5.40 0.24
CA ARG A 23 5.19 -6.40 -0.58
C ARG A 23 3.70 -6.33 -0.37
N LEU A 24 2.96 -6.35 -1.46
CA LEU A 24 1.51 -6.37 -1.48
C LEU A 24 1.05 -7.79 -1.81
N GLN A 25 0.04 -8.26 -1.10
CA GLN A 25 -0.57 -9.55 -1.36
C GLN A 25 -2.06 -9.37 -1.52
N MET A 26 -2.62 -9.93 -2.58
CA MET A 26 -4.04 -9.86 -2.84
C MET A 26 -4.51 -11.08 -3.63
N VAL A 27 -5.81 -11.28 -3.64
CA VAL A 27 -6.44 -12.37 -4.39
C VAL A 27 -7.15 -11.76 -5.60
N ASP A 28 -6.88 -12.29 -6.79
CA ASP A 28 -7.50 -11.78 -8.01
C ASP A 28 -8.91 -12.36 -8.20
N GLU A 29 -9.53 -12.03 -9.33
CA GLU A 29 -10.89 -12.49 -9.66
C GLU A 29 -10.98 -14.00 -9.81
N ASN A 30 -9.88 -14.64 -10.18
CA ASN A 30 -9.80 -16.10 -10.34
C ASN A 30 -9.40 -16.80 -9.05
N LYS A 31 -9.40 -16.07 -7.92
CA LYS A 31 -9.00 -16.58 -6.61
C LYS A 31 -7.54 -17.01 -6.55
N GLN A 32 -6.72 -16.46 -7.44
CA GLN A 32 -5.28 -16.70 -7.41
C GLN A 32 -4.60 -15.66 -6.53
N LEU A 33 -3.65 -16.13 -5.75
CA LEU A 33 -2.88 -15.27 -4.88
C LEU A 33 -1.82 -14.53 -5.68
N LEU A 34 -1.85 -13.21 -5.61
CA LEU A 34 -0.87 -12.35 -6.25
C LEU A 34 0.03 -11.76 -5.17
N ARG A 35 1.33 -11.87 -5.38
CA ARG A 35 2.35 -11.26 -4.51
C ARG A 35 3.15 -10.28 -5.35
N ILE A 36 3.10 -9.03 -4.96
CA ILE A 36 3.72 -7.96 -5.71
C ILE A 36 4.83 -7.33 -4.87
N HIS A 37 6.07 -7.45 -5.34
CA HIS A 37 7.20 -6.80 -4.69
C HIS A 37 7.22 -5.33 -5.08
N ILE A 38 7.19 -4.46 -4.09
CA ILE A 38 7.21 -3.02 -4.30
C ILE A 38 8.67 -2.60 -4.43
N GLN A 39 9.05 -2.13 -5.62
CA GLN A 39 10.42 -1.72 -5.89
C GLN A 39 10.71 -0.31 -5.40
N GLN A 40 9.69 0.54 -5.43
CA GLN A 40 9.82 1.92 -4.99
C GLN A 40 8.51 2.37 -4.38
N ALA A 41 8.61 3.05 -3.24
CA ALA A 41 7.47 3.64 -2.56
C ALA A 41 7.88 5.01 -2.04
N LYS A 42 7.09 6.02 -2.37
CA LYS A 42 7.32 7.39 -1.91
C LYS A 42 6.04 7.93 -1.31
N VAL A 43 6.17 8.68 -0.23
CA VAL A 43 5.03 9.37 0.36
C VAL A 43 4.53 10.40 -0.64
N SER A 44 3.27 10.26 -1.05
CA SER A 44 2.63 11.21 -1.94
C SER A 44 1.71 12.16 -1.20
N GLU A 45 1.14 11.71 -0.08
CA GLU A 45 0.20 12.52 0.68
C GLU A 45 0.18 12.07 2.13
N ARG A 46 0.04 13.02 3.03
CA ARG A 46 -0.24 12.73 4.43
C ARG A 46 -1.61 13.30 4.77
N ILE A 47 -2.45 12.47 5.35
CA ILE A 47 -3.81 12.86 5.73
C ILE A 47 -3.83 13.03 7.24
N GLU A 48 -4.08 14.26 7.68
CA GLU A 48 -4.15 14.58 9.11
C GLU A 48 -5.47 15.30 9.38
N HIS A 49 -6.49 14.52 9.66
CA HIS A 49 -7.79 15.05 10.07
C HIS A 49 -8.10 14.57 11.47
N VAL A 50 -9.01 15.27 12.13
CA VAL A 50 -9.43 14.89 13.50
C VAL A 50 -9.93 13.45 13.48
N GLY A 51 -9.22 12.58 14.21
CA GLY A 51 -9.57 11.17 14.33
C GLY A 51 -9.12 10.27 13.16
N VAL A 52 -8.50 10.86 12.14
CA VAL A 52 -7.99 10.07 11.01
C VAL A 52 -6.59 10.53 10.65
N GLU A 53 -5.61 9.63 10.81
CA GLU A 53 -4.26 9.86 10.35
C GLU A 53 -3.88 8.75 9.40
N ALA A 54 -3.44 9.11 8.22
CA ALA A 54 -3.07 8.16 7.19
C ALA A 54 -1.93 8.71 6.34
N VAL A 55 -1.25 7.81 5.66
CA VAL A 55 -0.21 8.18 4.70
C VAL A 55 -0.46 7.42 3.41
N VAL A 56 -0.32 8.12 2.29
CA VAL A 56 -0.49 7.53 0.97
C VAL A 56 0.87 7.43 0.30
N PHE A 57 1.19 6.25 -0.18
CA PHE A 57 2.44 5.98 -0.90
C PHE A 57 2.15 5.81 -2.38
N GLN A 58 2.93 6.48 -3.20
CA GLN A 58 2.99 6.19 -4.63
C GLN A 58 4.00 5.07 -4.82
N CYS A 59 3.54 3.95 -5.35
CA CYS A 59 4.34 2.74 -5.45
C CYS A 59 4.57 2.34 -6.89
N HIS A 60 5.71 1.71 -7.14
CA HIS A 60 6.05 1.13 -8.43
C HIS A 60 6.52 -0.30 -8.23
N ALA A 61 6.05 -1.19 -9.07
CA ALA A 61 6.41 -2.60 -9.03
C ALA A 61 6.44 -3.17 -10.44
N GLN A 62 7.32 -4.13 -10.67
CA GLN A 62 7.38 -4.82 -11.93
C GLN A 62 6.68 -6.18 -11.78
N VAL A 63 5.69 -6.43 -12.65
CA VAL A 63 4.93 -7.67 -12.65
C VAL A 63 4.86 -8.14 -14.09
N CYS A 64 5.40 -9.33 -14.37
CA CYS A 64 5.35 -9.94 -15.70
C CYS A 64 5.78 -8.98 -16.83
N ASP A 65 6.96 -8.42 -16.71
CA ASP A 65 7.55 -7.49 -17.69
C ASP A 65 6.82 -6.15 -17.83
N ARG A 66 5.89 -5.86 -16.94
CA ARG A 66 5.18 -4.59 -16.92
C ARG A 66 5.50 -3.84 -15.64
N MET A 67 5.69 -2.53 -15.79
CA MET A 67 5.81 -1.65 -14.63
C MET A 67 4.43 -1.19 -14.23
N LEU A 68 4.03 -1.48 -12.99
CA LEU A 68 2.77 -1.04 -12.42
C LEU A 68 3.00 0.14 -11.51
N SER A 69 2.12 1.13 -11.61
CA SER A 69 2.05 2.24 -10.69
C SER A 69 0.74 2.16 -9.93
N PHE A 70 0.80 2.27 -8.63
CA PHE A 70 -0.40 2.20 -7.80
C PHE A 70 -0.16 2.97 -6.51
N ARG A 71 -1.23 3.24 -5.79
CA ARG A 71 -1.14 3.94 -4.52
C ARG A 71 -1.68 3.07 -3.40
N LEU A 72 -0.97 3.09 -2.28
CA LEU A 72 -1.37 2.38 -1.07
C LEU A 72 -1.56 3.40 0.04
N LYS A 73 -2.67 3.29 0.75
CA LYS A 73 -2.95 4.12 1.91
C LYS A 73 -2.84 3.28 3.17
N TYR A 74 -2.02 3.75 4.12
CA TYR A 74 -1.92 3.15 5.44
C TYR A 74 -2.62 4.04 6.45
N THR A 75 -3.61 3.50 7.16
CA THR A 75 -4.33 4.20 8.20
C THR A 75 -3.78 3.77 9.55
N TYR A 76 -3.20 4.72 10.29
CA TYR A 76 -2.48 4.41 11.53
C TYR A 76 -3.38 3.82 12.61
N ARG A 77 -4.57 4.34 12.76
CA ARG A 77 -5.47 3.93 13.82
C ARG A 77 -5.93 2.48 13.69
N SER A 78 -6.24 2.07 12.45
CA SER A 78 -6.75 0.72 12.18
C SER A 78 -5.66 -0.25 11.79
N HIS A 79 -4.44 0.25 11.51
CA HIS A 79 -3.32 -0.54 10.99
C HIS A 79 -3.68 -1.27 9.71
N ARG A 80 -4.49 -0.62 8.85
CA ARG A 80 -4.95 -1.23 7.61
C ARG A 80 -4.36 -0.54 6.40
N TRP A 81 -4.12 -1.35 5.38
CA TRP A 81 -3.66 -0.91 4.09
C TRP A 81 -4.80 -1.00 3.08
N ASN A 82 -4.96 0.04 2.30
CA ASN A 82 -5.97 0.09 1.24
C ASN A 82 -5.30 0.39 -0.10
N LEU A 83 -5.69 -0.37 -1.10
CA LEU A 83 -5.30 -0.09 -2.48
C LEU A 83 -6.27 0.93 -3.05
N LEU A 84 -5.73 2.04 -3.51
CA LEU A 84 -6.53 3.14 -4.03
C LEU A 84 -6.77 3.01 -5.54
#